data_05277441c7ece0e083220e0721b6de36
#
_entry.id   05277441c7ece0e083220e0721b6de36
#
_cell.length_a   1.000
_cell.length_b   1.000
_cell.length_c   1.000
_cell.angle_alpha   90.00
_cell.angle_beta   90.00
_cell.angle_gamma   90.00
#
_symmetry.space_group_name_H-M   'P 1'
#
loop_
_entity.id
_entity.type
_entity.pdbx_description
1 polymer ?
#
loop_
_entity_poly.entity_id
_entity_poly.type
_entity_poly.pdbx_seq_one_letter_code
_entity_poly.pdbx_strand_id
1 'polypeptide(L)'
;MRVKVGAIIYRMRYETIHNLHIPKIGYGCWQIGGQRSADPADDDKSMAALRSALELGYTHFDTAEGYAAGHSEELVGRAVREAGISRETVFITTKVSPEHLKYDDVLRCCENSLRRLAMEYIDLYLIHWPMIGMNLAETFKALNRLVREGKVRHLGVSNFKLRLLQQAVKLSETPLLTDQVSYSIPDRTYAKNGVLEYCQQNDILLTAYSPVKRRFVRGNKTLQAAAQAHGVTTQQIALAWLAMQPRVITIPMSFNPQHQADNLQAAELILSDTEIAMFG
;
A
#
# COMPACT_ATOMS: atom_id res chain seq x y z
N MET A 1 -12.87 0.39 14.29
CA MET A 1 -14.12 0.37 13.51
C MET A 1 -14.44 -1.08 13.15
N ARG A 2 -15.69 -1.53 13.31
CA ARG A 2 -16.08 -2.89 12.94
C ARG A 2 -16.72 -2.81 11.55
N VAL A 3 -16.16 -3.49 10.58
CA VAL A 3 -16.74 -3.58 9.22
C VAL A 3 -17.61 -4.82 9.16
N LYS A 4 -18.88 -4.64 8.80
CA LYS A 4 -19.87 -5.72 8.74
C LYS A 4 -20.02 -6.15 7.28
N VAL A 5 -19.55 -7.36 6.96
CA VAL A 5 -19.79 -8.00 5.67
C VAL A 5 -20.46 -9.34 5.96
N GLY A 6 -21.76 -9.44 5.68
CA GLY A 6 -22.53 -10.63 6.08
C GLY A 6 -22.51 -10.83 7.60
N ALA A 7 -22.41 -12.08 8.07
CA ALA A 7 -22.38 -12.42 9.50
C ALA A 7 -20.97 -12.31 10.15
N ILE A 8 -19.93 -11.97 9.40
CA ILE A 8 -18.54 -11.92 9.89
C ILE A 8 -18.10 -10.47 10.08
N ILE A 9 -17.72 -10.12 11.32
CA ILE A 9 -17.18 -8.80 11.66
C ILE A 9 -15.66 -8.95 11.80
N TYR A 10 -14.90 -8.41 10.86
CA TYR A 10 -13.44 -8.34 10.95
C TYR A 10 -13.00 -7.21 11.88
N ARG A 11 -12.09 -7.51 12.82
CA ARG A 11 -11.49 -6.51 13.72
C ARG A 11 -10.17 -6.04 13.14
N MET A 12 -10.24 -5.14 12.13
CA MET A 12 -9.06 -4.57 11.53
C MET A 12 -8.20 -3.83 12.56
N ARG A 13 -6.90 -4.10 12.56
CA ARG A 13 -5.91 -3.27 13.27
C ARG A 13 -5.51 -2.09 12.42
N TYR A 14 -5.18 -1.00 13.08
CA TYR A 14 -4.77 0.25 12.46
C TYR A 14 -3.43 0.71 13.02
N GLU A 15 -2.64 1.39 12.20
CA GLU A 15 -1.59 2.29 12.66
C GLU A 15 -2.19 3.69 12.84
N THR A 16 -1.93 4.29 14.00
CA THR A 16 -2.25 5.70 14.24
C THR A 16 -0.99 6.52 14.01
N ILE A 17 -1.04 7.42 13.03
CA ILE A 17 0.09 8.25 12.62
C ILE A 17 -0.44 9.60 12.13
N HIS A 18 0.14 10.72 12.60
CA HIS A 18 -0.27 12.08 12.22
C HIS A 18 -1.80 12.30 12.25
N ASN A 19 -2.48 11.76 13.28
CA ASN A 19 -3.94 11.76 13.45
C ASN A 19 -4.73 10.96 12.40
N LEU A 20 -4.05 10.14 11.60
CA LEU A 20 -4.67 9.20 10.67
C LEU A 20 -4.77 7.81 11.29
N HIS A 21 -5.82 7.09 10.92
CA HIS A 21 -5.98 5.66 11.21
C HIS A 21 -5.85 4.88 9.92
N ILE A 22 -4.65 4.36 9.65
CA ILE A 22 -4.34 3.59 8.43
C ILE A 22 -4.46 2.10 8.74
N PRO A 23 -5.25 1.31 7.99
CA PRO A 23 -5.38 -0.11 8.24
C PRO A 23 -4.03 -0.83 8.02
N LYS A 24 -3.76 -1.83 8.86
CA LYS A 24 -2.55 -2.67 8.75
C LYS A 24 -2.47 -3.41 7.42
N ILE A 25 -3.62 -3.70 6.82
CA ILE A 25 -3.72 -4.40 5.55
C ILE A 25 -4.60 -3.58 4.60
N GLY A 26 -3.97 -3.06 3.54
CA GLY A 26 -4.62 -2.43 2.40
C GLY A 26 -4.74 -3.39 1.21
N TYR A 27 -5.35 -2.95 0.14
CA TYR A 27 -5.51 -3.68 -1.11
C TYR A 27 -4.56 -3.14 -2.18
N GLY A 28 -3.57 -3.95 -2.59
CA GLY A 28 -2.68 -3.64 -3.70
C GLY A 28 -3.38 -3.83 -5.05
N CYS A 29 -3.30 -2.84 -5.94
CA CYS A 29 -3.94 -2.86 -7.24
C CYS A 29 -2.99 -3.20 -8.40
N TRP A 30 -1.78 -3.71 -8.12
CA TRP A 30 -0.93 -4.26 -9.15
C TRP A 30 -1.65 -5.40 -9.89
N GLN A 31 -1.69 -5.35 -11.23
CA GLN A 31 -2.43 -6.23 -12.14
C GLN A 31 -3.96 -5.96 -12.26
N ILE A 32 -4.52 -4.98 -11.58
CA ILE A 32 -5.87 -4.51 -11.86
C ILE A 32 -5.87 -3.79 -13.22
N GLY A 33 -6.70 -4.26 -14.16
CA GLY A 33 -6.81 -3.71 -15.52
C GLY A 33 -5.67 -4.08 -16.46
N GLY A 34 -4.81 -5.05 -16.08
CA GLY A 34 -3.63 -5.48 -16.84
C GLY A 34 -2.34 -5.39 -16.03
N GLN A 35 -1.18 -5.49 -16.69
CA GLN A 35 0.12 -5.40 -16.03
C GLN A 35 0.82 -4.06 -16.35
N ARG A 36 1.57 -4.01 -17.47
CA ARG A 36 2.27 -2.79 -17.94
C ARG A 36 1.41 -1.96 -18.88
N SER A 37 0.52 -2.60 -19.63
CA SER A 37 -0.46 -1.98 -20.52
C SER A 37 -1.86 -2.35 -20.05
N ALA A 38 -2.85 -1.53 -20.43
CA ALA A 38 -4.25 -1.85 -20.22
C ALA A 38 -4.62 -3.15 -20.95
N ASP A 39 -5.39 -3.98 -20.28
CA ASP A 39 -6.01 -5.16 -20.85
C ASP A 39 -7.51 -5.17 -20.52
N PRO A 40 -8.34 -4.61 -21.41
CA PRO A 40 -9.79 -4.56 -21.19
C PRO A 40 -10.46 -5.94 -21.04
N ALA A 41 -9.82 -7.02 -21.51
CA ALA A 41 -10.32 -8.38 -21.31
C ALA A 41 -10.28 -8.80 -19.82
N ASP A 42 -9.42 -8.16 -19.01
CA ASP A 42 -9.33 -8.38 -17.58
C ASP A 42 -10.26 -7.46 -16.75
N ASP A 43 -11.04 -6.56 -17.37
CA ASP A 43 -11.83 -5.56 -16.65
C ASP A 43 -12.91 -6.18 -15.75
N ASP A 44 -13.67 -7.14 -16.25
CA ASP A 44 -14.73 -7.79 -15.46
C ASP A 44 -14.15 -8.48 -14.22
N LYS A 45 -13.03 -9.18 -14.38
CA LYS A 45 -12.31 -9.83 -13.28
C LYS A 45 -11.73 -8.80 -12.30
N SER A 46 -11.18 -7.71 -12.80
CA SER A 46 -10.63 -6.63 -12.00
C SER A 46 -11.72 -5.91 -11.20
N MET A 47 -12.83 -5.58 -11.84
CA MET A 47 -13.98 -4.97 -11.19
C MET A 47 -14.63 -5.89 -10.15
N ALA A 48 -14.76 -7.19 -10.44
CA ALA A 48 -15.25 -8.16 -9.46
C ALA A 48 -14.35 -8.21 -8.22
N ALA A 49 -13.02 -8.19 -8.39
CA ALA A 49 -12.08 -8.20 -7.29
C ALA A 49 -12.13 -6.89 -6.46
N LEU A 50 -12.26 -5.74 -7.11
CA LEU A 50 -12.38 -4.44 -6.42
C LEU A 50 -13.71 -4.33 -5.64
N ARG A 51 -14.83 -4.76 -6.24
CA ARG A 51 -16.13 -4.81 -5.55
C ARG A 51 -16.07 -5.71 -4.33
N SER A 52 -15.55 -6.94 -4.48
CA SER A 52 -15.36 -7.87 -3.37
C SER A 52 -14.48 -7.26 -2.26
N ALA A 53 -13.39 -6.57 -2.61
CA ALA A 53 -12.55 -5.91 -1.62
C ALA A 53 -13.32 -4.82 -0.86
N LEU A 54 -14.11 -3.99 -1.54
CA LEU A 54 -14.95 -2.96 -0.92
C LEU A 54 -16.03 -3.59 -0.02
N GLU A 55 -16.69 -4.64 -0.47
CA GLU A 55 -17.70 -5.38 0.30
C GLU A 55 -17.11 -6.05 1.55
N LEU A 56 -15.88 -6.56 1.48
CA LEU A 56 -15.14 -7.10 2.60
C LEU A 56 -14.64 -6.03 3.59
N GLY A 57 -14.72 -4.75 3.20
CA GLY A 57 -14.37 -3.62 4.06
C GLY A 57 -12.93 -3.15 3.94
N TYR A 58 -12.24 -3.42 2.85
CA TYR A 58 -11.01 -2.71 2.55
C TYR A 58 -11.29 -1.22 2.38
N THR A 59 -10.50 -0.39 3.05
CA THR A 59 -10.59 1.06 2.99
C THR A 59 -9.34 1.71 2.42
N HIS A 60 -8.23 0.99 2.28
CA HIS A 60 -6.99 1.48 1.67
C HIS A 60 -6.73 0.75 0.35
N PHE A 61 -6.67 1.50 -0.76
CA PHE A 61 -6.37 0.99 -2.10
C PHE A 61 -5.08 1.64 -2.61
N ASP A 62 -4.13 0.81 -3.04
CA ASP A 62 -2.82 1.24 -3.51
C ASP A 62 -2.67 0.96 -5.00
N THR A 63 -2.70 2.00 -5.82
CA THR A 63 -2.51 1.96 -7.27
C THR A 63 -1.30 2.79 -7.71
N ALA A 64 -1.11 3.02 -9.00
CA ALA A 64 -0.08 3.88 -9.59
C ALA A 64 -0.45 4.25 -11.03
N GLU A 65 0.03 5.41 -11.55
CA GLU A 65 -0.12 5.78 -12.96
C GLU A 65 0.54 4.77 -13.90
N GLY A 66 1.60 4.08 -13.44
CA GLY A 66 2.28 3.05 -14.21
C GLY A 66 1.56 1.68 -14.24
N TYR A 67 0.51 1.47 -13.42
CA TYR A 67 -0.20 0.19 -13.44
C TYR A 67 -1.19 0.17 -14.59
N ALA A 68 -1.01 -0.81 -15.49
CA ALA A 68 -1.79 -0.91 -16.71
C ALA A 68 -1.88 0.43 -17.50
N ALA A 69 -0.79 1.22 -17.53
CA ALA A 69 -0.73 2.55 -18.16
C ALA A 69 -1.83 3.52 -17.66
N GLY A 70 -2.18 3.46 -16.37
CA GLY A 70 -3.20 4.29 -15.73
C GLY A 70 -4.59 3.66 -15.66
N HIS A 71 -4.85 2.59 -16.39
CA HIS A 71 -6.16 1.93 -16.39
C HIS A 71 -6.53 1.34 -15.01
N SER A 72 -5.53 0.95 -14.20
CA SER A 72 -5.76 0.56 -12.80
C SER A 72 -6.42 1.69 -11.98
N GLU A 73 -6.00 2.94 -12.18
CA GLU A 73 -6.62 4.10 -11.50
C GLU A 73 -8.06 4.32 -11.96
N GLU A 74 -8.36 4.14 -13.26
CA GLU A 74 -9.73 4.25 -13.80
C GLU A 74 -10.67 3.22 -13.17
N LEU A 75 -10.23 1.96 -13.07
CA LEU A 75 -11.03 0.89 -12.47
C LEU A 75 -11.21 1.06 -10.98
N VAL A 76 -10.18 1.51 -10.23
CA VAL A 76 -10.30 1.84 -8.80
C VAL A 76 -11.32 2.97 -8.60
N GLY A 77 -11.21 4.06 -9.35
CA GLY A 77 -12.15 5.17 -9.28
C GLY A 77 -13.58 4.75 -9.63
N ARG A 78 -13.74 3.93 -10.66
CA ARG A 78 -15.03 3.35 -11.07
C ARG A 78 -15.64 2.48 -9.96
N ALA A 79 -14.85 1.58 -9.37
CA ALA A 79 -15.32 0.67 -8.31
C ALA A 79 -15.82 1.43 -7.07
N VAL A 80 -15.07 2.47 -6.63
CA VAL A 80 -15.45 3.32 -5.50
C VAL A 80 -16.78 4.05 -5.78
N ARG A 81 -16.96 4.62 -6.99
CA ARG A 81 -18.21 5.29 -7.38
C ARG A 81 -19.39 4.32 -7.45
N GLU A 82 -19.21 3.17 -8.09
CA GLU A 82 -20.28 2.16 -8.23
C GLU A 82 -20.69 1.56 -6.88
N ALA A 83 -19.78 1.49 -5.92
CA ALA A 83 -20.11 1.03 -4.56
C ALA A 83 -20.97 2.03 -3.77
N GLY A 84 -21.10 3.28 -4.23
CA GLY A 84 -21.90 4.31 -3.56
C GLY A 84 -21.42 4.68 -2.16
N ILE A 85 -20.14 4.41 -1.84
CA ILE A 85 -19.54 4.74 -0.56
C ILE A 85 -18.99 6.18 -0.56
N SER A 86 -19.01 6.83 0.59
CA SER A 86 -18.43 8.17 0.73
C SER A 86 -16.93 8.17 0.46
N ARG A 87 -16.44 9.16 -0.31
CA ARG A 87 -15.01 9.30 -0.69
C ARG A 87 -14.08 9.33 0.52
N GLU A 88 -14.54 9.91 1.61
CA GLU A 88 -13.78 10.05 2.86
C GLU A 88 -13.60 8.71 3.59
N THR A 89 -14.36 7.69 3.23
CA THR A 89 -14.24 6.35 3.85
C THR A 89 -13.14 5.51 3.22
N VAL A 90 -12.59 5.93 2.08
CA VAL A 90 -11.48 5.25 1.42
C VAL A 90 -10.22 6.10 1.42
N PHE A 91 -9.09 5.44 1.56
CA PHE A 91 -7.76 6.02 1.49
C PHE A 91 -7.08 5.53 0.21
N ILE A 92 -6.88 6.43 -0.74
CA ILE A 92 -6.34 6.13 -2.07
C ILE A 92 -4.87 6.54 -2.14
N THR A 93 -4.01 5.57 -2.40
CA THR A 93 -2.60 5.79 -2.72
C THR A 93 -2.40 5.63 -4.21
N THR A 94 -1.77 6.61 -4.84
CA THR A 94 -1.22 6.46 -6.20
C THR A 94 0.19 7.05 -6.30
N LYS A 95 0.87 6.90 -7.45
CA LYS A 95 2.30 7.13 -7.54
C LYS A 95 2.67 7.74 -8.88
N VAL A 96 3.57 8.73 -8.86
CA VAL A 96 4.21 9.26 -10.06
C VAL A 96 5.37 8.36 -10.48
N SER A 97 5.43 8.05 -11.77
CA SER A 97 6.46 7.20 -12.37
C SER A 97 7.84 7.87 -12.38
N PRO A 98 8.93 7.09 -12.35
CA PRO A 98 10.29 7.65 -12.28
C PRO A 98 10.65 8.54 -13.48
N GLU A 99 10.01 8.34 -14.64
CA GLU A 99 10.22 9.14 -15.85
C GLU A 99 9.61 10.54 -15.75
N HIS A 100 8.73 10.79 -14.78
CA HIS A 100 7.92 12.01 -14.65
C HIS A 100 8.27 12.84 -13.41
N LEU A 101 9.54 12.83 -12.96
CA LEU A 101 9.95 13.50 -11.71
C LEU A 101 10.35 14.98 -11.85
N LYS A 102 10.28 15.57 -13.06
CA LYS A 102 10.45 17.01 -13.23
C LYS A 102 9.22 17.76 -12.70
N TYR A 103 9.43 19.01 -12.30
CA TYR A 103 8.40 19.84 -11.68
C TYR A 103 7.05 19.84 -12.43
N ASP A 104 7.06 20.21 -13.71
CA ASP A 104 5.82 20.30 -14.51
C ASP A 104 5.22 18.90 -14.81
N ASP A 105 6.06 17.88 -14.95
CA ASP A 105 5.61 16.52 -15.16
C ASP A 105 4.88 15.97 -13.94
N VAL A 106 5.40 16.19 -12.72
CA VAL A 106 4.74 15.78 -11.46
C VAL A 106 3.35 16.41 -11.36
N LEU A 107 3.24 17.72 -11.63
CA LEU A 107 1.94 18.40 -11.59
C LEU A 107 0.97 17.84 -12.62
N ARG A 108 1.41 17.66 -13.87
CA ARG A 108 0.61 17.10 -14.96
C ARG A 108 0.17 15.66 -14.66
N CYS A 109 1.06 14.82 -14.14
CA CYS A 109 0.77 13.43 -13.80
C CYS A 109 -0.24 13.30 -12.65
N CYS A 110 -0.13 14.16 -11.64
CA CYS A 110 -1.14 14.23 -10.58
C CYS A 110 -2.54 14.58 -11.11
N GLU A 111 -2.64 15.59 -11.98
CA GLU A 111 -3.91 15.96 -12.65
C GLU A 111 -4.48 14.80 -13.48
N ASN A 112 -3.61 14.07 -14.18
CA ASN A 112 -4.01 12.90 -14.95
C ASN A 112 -4.51 11.78 -14.03
N SER A 113 -3.84 11.52 -12.90
CA SER A 113 -4.27 10.54 -11.90
C SER A 113 -5.62 10.92 -11.30
N LEU A 114 -5.82 12.18 -10.93
CA LEU A 114 -7.12 12.69 -10.43
C LEU A 114 -8.25 12.48 -11.44
N ARG A 115 -7.99 12.75 -12.73
CA ARG A 115 -8.97 12.52 -13.80
C ARG A 115 -9.31 11.05 -13.99
N ARG A 116 -8.31 10.15 -14.00
CA ARG A 116 -8.52 8.70 -14.12
C ARG A 116 -9.28 8.14 -12.93
N LEU A 117 -8.90 8.53 -11.71
CA LEU A 117 -9.62 8.18 -10.49
C LEU A 117 -11.03 8.81 -10.43
N ALA A 118 -11.27 9.89 -11.17
CA ALA A 118 -12.45 10.74 -11.09
C ALA A 118 -12.70 11.22 -9.64
N MET A 119 -11.64 11.73 -9.00
CA MET A 119 -11.62 12.22 -7.62
C MET A 119 -11.03 13.63 -7.56
N GLU A 120 -11.47 14.41 -6.56
CA GLU A 120 -10.99 15.78 -6.35
C GLU A 120 -9.63 15.84 -5.65
N TYR A 121 -9.28 14.80 -4.87
CA TYR A 121 -8.01 14.70 -4.17
C TYR A 121 -7.51 13.24 -4.10
N ILE A 122 -6.19 13.11 -3.92
CA ILE A 122 -5.48 11.86 -3.62
C ILE A 122 -5.10 11.89 -2.14
N ASP A 123 -5.35 10.81 -1.39
CA ASP A 123 -4.96 10.75 0.03
C ASP A 123 -3.45 10.66 0.20
N LEU A 124 -2.78 9.85 -0.61
CA LEU A 124 -1.33 9.65 -0.55
C LEU A 124 -0.72 9.56 -1.95
N TYR A 125 0.20 10.47 -2.25
CA TYR A 125 0.91 10.50 -3.52
C TYR A 125 2.39 10.20 -3.33
N LEU A 126 2.90 9.18 -4.04
CA LEU A 126 4.26 8.68 -3.88
C LEU A 126 5.14 8.97 -5.09
N ILE A 127 6.43 9.18 -4.86
CA ILE A 127 7.45 8.91 -5.89
C ILE A 127 7.59 7.39 -5.99
N HIS A 128 7.24 6.79 -7.15
CA HIS A 128 7.17 5.32 -7.31
C HIS A 128 8.55 4.64 -7.21
N TRP A 129 9.55 5.22 -7.85
CA TRP A 129 10.94 4.81 -7.79
C TRP A 129 11.86 6.03 -7.88
N PRO A 130 12.97 6.03 -7.15
CA PRO A 130 14.00 7.03 -7.39
C PRO A 130 14.69 6.76 -8.73
N MET A 131 15.04 7.81 -9.45
CA MET A 131 15.80 7.75 -10.69
C MET A 131 17.21 8.33 -10.49
N ILE A 132 18.21 7.69 -11.10
CA ILE A 132 19.58 8.22 -11.09
C ILE A 132 19.58 9.59 -11.81
N GLY A 133 20.15 10.60 -11.15
CA GLY A 133 20.23 11.96 -11.70
C GLY A 133 18.96 12.80 -11.55
N MET A 134 17.91 12.30 -10.85
CA MET A 134 16.74 13.14 -10.55
C MET A 134 17.10 14.33 -9.66
N ASN A 135 16.46 15.46 -9.90
CA ASN A 135 16.53 16.62 -9.02
C ASN A 135 15.44 16.49 -7.94
N LEU A 136 15.79 15.84 -6.81
CA LEU A 136 14.84 15.59 -5.74
C LEU A 136 14.21 16.87 -5.17
N ALA A 137 14.97 17.98 -5.11
CA ALA A 137 14.44 19.24 -4.60
C ALA A 137 13.38 19.84 -5.54
N GLU A 138 13.58 19.73 -6.85
CA GLU A 138 12.58 20.16 -7.85
C GLU A 138 11.32 19.30 -7.79
N THR A 139 11.48 17.97 -7.65
CA THR A 139 10.36 17.04 -7.48
C THR A 139 9.54 17.38 -6.23
N PHE A 140 10.21 17.60 -5.09
CA PHE A 140 9.50 17.97 -3.84
C PHE A 140 8.88 19.37 -3.91
N LYS A 141 9.44 20.31 -4.65
CA LYS A 141 8.80 21.60 -4.88
C LYS A 141 7.43 21.45 -5.56
N ALA A 142 7.31 20.53 -6.53
CA ALA A 142 6.02 20.22 -7.15
C ALA A 142 5.08 19.47 -6.20
N LEU A 143 5.57 18.45 -5.48
CA LEU A 143 4.77 17.68 -4.52
C LEU A 143 4.21 18.57 -3.40
N ASN A 144 5.05 19.44 -2.81
CA ASN A 144 4.62 20.39 -1.79
C ASN A 144 3.55 21.37 -2.31
N ARG A 145 3.66 21.80 -3.58
CA ARG A 145 2.63 22.61 -4.23
C ARG A 145 1.31 21.88 -4.34
N LEU A 146 1.31 20.59 -4.73
CA LEU A 146 0.09 19.77 -4.82
C LEU A 146 -0.62 19.64 -3.47
N VAL A 147 0.15 19.55 -2.37
CA VAL A 147 -0.41 19.55 -1.00
C VAL A 147 -1.03 20.92 -0.67
N ARG A 148 -0.33 22.02 -0.94
CA ARG A 148 -0.88 23.37 -0.72
C ARG A 148 -2.14 23.67 -1.51
N GLU A 149 -2.25 23.11 -2.73
CA GLU A 149 -3.44 23.21 -3.58
C GLU A 149 -4.59 22.26 -3.15
N GLY A 150 -4.37 21.39 -2.15
CA GLY A 150 -5.36 20.43 -1.66
C GLY A 150 -5.62 19.24 -2.60
N LYS A 151 -4.86 19.11 -3.69
CA LYS A 151 -4.96 17.98 -4.63
C LYS A 151 -4.41 16.68 -4.06
N VAL A 152 -3.46 16.79 -3.14
CA VAL A 152 -2.83 15.68 -2.43
C VAL A 152 -2.89 15.99 -0.94
N ARG A 153 -3.29 15.01 -0.12
CA ARG A 153 -3.36 15.18 1.34
C ARG A 153 -2.03 14.84 2.02
N HIS A 154 -1.38 13.78 1.59
CA HIS A 154 -0.14 13.28 2.18
C HIS A 154 0.87 12.89 1.11
N LEU A 155 2.15 13.07 1.44
CA LEU A 155 3.27 12.69 0.60
C LEU A 155 3.97 11.45 1.15
N GLY A 156 4.57 10.69 0.25
CA GLY A 156 5.46 9.59 0.58
C GLY A 156 6.40 9.27 -0.57
N VAL A 157 7.22 8.28 -0.35
CA VAL A 157 8.18 7.79 -1.33
C VAL A 157 8.10 6.28 -1.44
N SER A 158 8.73 5.70 -2.45
CA SER A 158 8.83 4.26 -2.60
C SER A 158 10.22 3.87 -3.09
N ASN A 159 10.78 2.80 -2.47
CA ASN A 159 12.10 2.25 -2.79
C ASN A 159 13.28 3.20 -2.49
N PHE A 160 13.11 4.09 -1.54
CA PHE A 160 14.18 4.98 -1.11
C PHE A 160 15.11 4.28 -0.11
N LYS A 161 16.42 4.36 -0.35
CA LYS A 161 17.43 3.97 0.63
C LYS A 161 17.55 5.06 1.70
N LEU A 162 18.05 4.70 2.88
CA LEU A 162 18.11 5.55 4.07
C LEU A 162 18.56 7.00 3.79
N ARG A 163 19.69 7.19 3.11
CA ARG A 163 20.22 8.54 2.80
C ARG A 163 19.24 9.35 1.95
N LEU A 164 18.59 8.73 0.97
CA LEU A 164 17.65 9.42 0.09
C LEU A 164 16.33 9.72 0.81
N LEU A 165 15.87 8.78 1.65
CA LEU A 165 14.70 9.00 2.52
C LEU A 165 14.92 10.19 3.46
N GLN A 166 16.10 10.27 4.10
CA GLN A 166 16.46 11.41 4.95
C GLN A 166 16.50 12.75 4.18
N GLN A 167 16.91 12.74 2.93
CA GLN A 167 16.85 13.93 2.07
C GLN A 167 15.40 14.29 1.73
N ALA A 168 14.58 13.31 1.39
CA ALA A 168 13.16 13.52 1.11
C ALA A 168 12.41 14.12 2.31
N VAL A 169 12.67 13.63 3.53
CA VAL A 169 12.10 14.19 4.76
C VAL A 169 12.44 15.66 4.93
N LYS A 170 13.68 16.08 4.62
CA LYS A 170 14.12 17.48 4.73
C LYS A 170 13.50 18.40 3.68
N LEU A 171 13.09 17.86 2.53
CA LEU A 171 12.52 18.62 1.40
C LEU A 171 11.00 18.70 1.45
N SER A 172 10.36 17.81 2.19
CA SER A 172 8.92 17.81 2.37
C SER A 172 8.51 18.90 3.36
N GLU A 173 7.55 19.74 2.99
CA GLU A 173 6.96 20.77 3.86
C GLU A 173 5.96 20.18 4.87
N THR A 174 5.48 18.95 4.62
CA THR A 174 4.62 18.20 5.53
C THR A 174 5.31 16.89 5.90
N PRO A 175 4.98 16.26 7.05
CA PRO A 175 5.55 14.96 7.39
C PRO A 175 5.33 13.94 6.27
N LEU A 176 6.39 13.22 5.88
CA LEU A 176 6.25 12.09 4.96
C LEU A 176 5.49 10.98 5.66
N LEU A 177 4.43 10.47 4.99
CA LEU A 177 3.61 9.43 5.58
C LEU A 177 4.25 8.03 5.48
N THR A 178 4.95 7.73 4.39
CA THR A 178 5.50 6.37 4.16
C THR A 178 6.73 6.34 3.26
N ASP A 179 7.56 5.31 3.47
CA ASP A 179 8.39 4.72 2.41
C ASP A 179 7.83 3.34 2.05
N GLN A 180 7.35 3.16 0.81
CA GLN A 180 6.79 1.89 0.35
C GLN A 180 7.89 1.03 -0.29
N VAL A 181 8.16 -0.14 0.29
CA VAL A 181 9.29 -0.98 -0.09
C VAL A 181 8.94 -2.47 -0.17
N SER A 182 9.76 -3.26 -0.90
CA SER A 182 9.67 -4.72 -0.81
C SER A 182 10.06 -5.17 0.59
N TYR A 183 9.10 -5.72 1.34
CA TYR A 183 9.37 -6.21 2.68
C TYR A 183 8.52 -7.45 2.99
N SER A 184 9.18 -8.50 3.45
CA SER A 184 8.56 -9.80 3.77
C SER A 184 9.51 -10.62 4.65
N ILE A 185 9.07 -11.74 5.17
CA ILE A 185 9.92 -12.65 5.96
C ILE A 185 11.25 -12.96 5.25
N PRO A 186 11.28 -13.37 3.95
CA PRO A 186 12.53 -13.65 3.26
C PRO A 186 13.26 -12.41 2.71
N ASP A 187 12.61 -11.27 2.59
CA ASP A 187 13.20 -10.04 2.03
C ASP A 187 13.20 -8.93 3.09
N ARG A 188 14.35 -8.74 3.71
CA ARG A 188 14.55 -7.78 4.80
C ARG A 188 15.58 -6.71 4.45
N THR A 189 15.77 -6.48 3.18
CA THR A 189 16.77 -5.53 2.69
C THR A 189 16.62 -4.17 3.38
N TYR A 190 15.39 -3.68 3.47
CA TYR A 190 15.10 -2.35 4.06
C TYR A 190 15.12 -2.32 5.59
N ALA A 191 14.96 -3.47 6.26
CA ALA A 191 15.21 -3.56 7.70
C ALA A 191 16.72 -3.57 7.98
N LYS A 192 17.49 -4.36 7.21
CA LYS A 192 18.94 -4.51 7.40
C LYS A 192 19.75 -3.25 7.07
N ASN A 193 19.25 -2.39 6.19
CA ASN A 193 19.92 -1.16 5.78
C ASN A 193 19.50 0.08 6.59
N GLY A 194 18.74 -0.11 7.67
CA GLY A 194 18.34 0.94 8.61
C GLY A 194 17.09 1.73 8.22
N VAL A 195 16.42 1.44 7.09
CA VAL A 195 15.22 2.18 6.66
C VAL A 195 14.06 1.90 7.61
N LEU A 196 13.80 0.64 7.98
CA LEU A 196 12.72 0.30 8.92
C LEU A 196 12.90 1.01 10.26
N GLU A 197 14.10 0.93 10.83
CA GLU A 197 14.42 1.59 12.10
C GLU A 197 14.21 3.11 12.00
N TYR A 198 14.71 3.73 10.94
CA TYR A 198 14.51 5.17 10.71
C TYR A 198 13.03 5.54 10.59
N CYS A 199 12.23 4.77 9.87
CA CYS A 199 10.80 4.97 9.77
C CYS A 199 10.12 4.92 11.15
N GLN A 200 10.45 3.91 11.96
CA GLN A 200 9.90 3.74 13.31
C GLN A 200 10.26 4.89 14.26
N GLN A 201 11.48 5.41 14.16
CA GLN A 201 11.97 6.52 14.99
C GLN A 201 11.45 7.90 14.59
N ASN A 202 10.97 8.05 13.35
CA ASN A 202 10.58 9.35 12.79
C ASN A 202 9.09 9.43 12.41
N ASP A 203 8.24 8.55 12.96
CA ASP A 203 6.80 8.51 12.66
C ASP A 203 6.49 8.44 11.15
N ILE A 204 7.20 7.55 10.44
CA ILE A 204 6.99 7.24 9.04
C ILE A 204 6.54 5.77 8.95
N LEU A 205 5.54 5.47 8.12
CA LEU A 205 5.16 4.09 7.84
C LEU A 205 6.18 3.44 6.89
N LEU A 206 6.43 2.16 7.11
CA LEU A 206 6.96 1.29 6.07
C LEU A 206 5.78 0.53 5.45
N THR A 207 5.44 0.84 4.19
CA THR A 207 4.40 0.10 3.46
C THR A 207 5.03 -1.07 2.73
N ALA A 208 4.77 -2.28 3.19
CA ALA A 208 5.33 -3.51 2.65
C ALA A 208 4.56 -3.96 1.39
N TYR A 209 5.16 -3.81 0.19
CA TYR A 209 4.63 -4.45 -1.01
C TYR A 209 5.27 -5.83 -1.24
N SER A 210 4.63 -6.69 -2.04
CA SER A 210 5.03 -8.10 -2.23
C SER A 210 5.24 -8.85 -0.92
N PRO A 211 4.31 -8.75 0.04
CA PRO A 211 4.50 -9.24 1.42
C PRO A 211 4.59 -10.76 1.50
N VAL A 212 4.02 -11.47 0.50
CA VAL A 212 3.98 -12.92 0.45
C VAL A 212 4.78 -13.43 -0.75
N LYS A 213 5.95 -13.99 -0.50
CA LYS A 213 6.74 -14.71 -1.50
C LYS A 213 6.22 -16.16 -1.55
N ARG A 214 5.21 -16.41 -2.38
CA ARG A 214 4.42 -17.67 -2.38
C ARG A 214 5.27 -18.95 -2.32
N ARG A 215 6.36 -19.02 -3.11
CA ARG A 215 7.25 -20.21 -3.13
C ARG A 215 7.94 -20.43 -1.78
N PHE A 216 8.43 -19.34 -1.15
CA PHE A 216 9.07 -19.41 0.18
C PHE A 216 8.07 -19.83 1.25
N VAL A 217 6.92 -19.17 1.29
CA VAL A 217 5.90 -19.37 2.32
C VAL A 217 5.38 -20.82 2.31
N ARG A 218 5.13 -21.40 1.12
CA ARG A 218 4.67 -22.78 0.98
C ARG A 218 5.72 -23.82 1.40
N GLY A 219 7.01 -23.53 1.20
CA GLY A 219 8.10 -24.47 1.49
C GLY A 219 8.69 -24.33 2.91
N ASN A 220 8.28 -23.34 3.67
CA ASN A 220 8.86 -23.06 5.00
C ASN A 220 8.15 -23.87 6.09
N LYS A 221 8.87 -24.83 6.68
CA LYS A 221 8.32 -25.73 7.72
C LYS A 221 7.92 -24.99 9.01
N THR A 222 8.64 -23.93 9.38
CA THR A 222 8.33 -23.12 10.56
C THR A 222 7.00 -22.38 10.38
N LEU A 223 6.80 -21.78 9.18
CA LEU A 223 5.52 -21.14 8.84
C LEU A 223 4.36 -22.16 8.78
N GLN A 224 4.61 -23.38 8.29
CA GLN A 224 3.61 -24.44 8.26
C GLN A 224 3.20 -24.87 9.67
N ALA A 225 4.15 -25.02 10.60
CA ALA A 225 3.87 -25.38 11.99
C ALA A 225 3.05 -24.28 12.68
N ALA A 226 3.42 -23.00 12.53
CA ALA A 226 2.66 -21.89 13.06
C ALA A 226 1.24 -21.82 12.45
N ALA A 227 1.12 -21.99 11.14
CA ALA A 227 -0.18 -22.00 10.46
C ALA A 227 -1.09 -23.10 10.98
N GLN A 228 -0.56 -24.30 11.21
CA GLN A 228 -1.30 -25.41 11.82
C GLN A 228 -1.73 -25.10 13.25
N ALA A 229 -0.84 -24.52 14.07
CA ALA A 229 -1.14 -24.17 15.46
C ALA A 229 -2.27 -23.13 15.59
N HIS A 230 -2.29 -22.16 14.66
CA HIS A 230 -3.31 -21.12 14.60
C HIS A 230 -4.56 -21.49 13.78
N GLY A 231 -4.60 -22.64 13.10
CA GLY A 231 -5.71 -23.04 12.24
C GLY A 231 -5.89 -22.14 11.00
N VAL A 232 -4.81 -21.57 10.48
CA VAL A 232 -4.82 -20.59 9.37
C VAL A 232 -3.84 -20.99 8.26
N THR A 233 -3.78 -20.21 7.19
CA THR A 233 -2.82 -20.42 6.10
C THR A 233 -1.43 -19.84 6.44
N THR A 234 -0.39 -20.37 5.80
CA THR A 234 0.98 -19.82 5.91
C THR A 234 1.08 -18.38 5.40
N GLN A 235 0.22 -17.99 4.45
CA GLN A 235 0.10 -16.61 3.97
C GLN A 235 -0.42 -15.69 5.06
N GLN A 236 -1.43 -16.11 5.81
CA GLN A 236 -1.95 -15.33 6.94
C GLN A 236 -0.91 -15.14 8.04
N ILE A 237 -0.10 -16.15 8.35
CA ILE A 237 1.03 -16.01 9.29
C ILE A 237 2.03 -14.96 8.79
N ALA A 238 2.39 -14.99 7.49
CA ALA A 238 3.32 -14.03 6.93
C ALA A 238 2.78 -12.58 6.97
N LEU A 239 1.50 -12.39 6.72
CA LEU A 239 0.84 -11.09 6.80
C LEU A 239 0.67 -10.63 8.26
N ALA A 240 0.32 -11.53 9.18
CA ALA A 240 0.24 -11.25 10.61
C ALA A 240 1.60 -10.78 11.18
N TRP A 241 2.70 -11.44 10.78
CA TRP A 241 4.04 -11.04 11.15
C TRP A 241 4.37 -9.59 10.73
N LEU A 242 3.96 -9.18 9.53
CA LEU A 242 4.10 -7.78 9.09
C LEU A 242 3.18 -6.85 9.88
N ALA A 243 1.91 -7.21 10.05
CA ALA A 243 0.92 -6.40 10.73
C ALA A 243 1.22 -6.17 12.23
N MET A 244 1.98 -7.06 12.86
CA MET A 244 2.38 -6.92 14.26
C MET A 244 3.54 -5.95 14.46
N GLN A 245 4.32 -5.64 13.42
CA GLN A 245 5.46 -4.73 13.56
C GLN A 245 4.98 -3.27 13.68
N PRO A 246 5.56 -2.48 14.61
CA PRO A 246 5.28 -1.05 14.71
C PRO A 246 5.61 -0.33 13.41
N ARG A 247 4.76 0.61 13.01
CA ARG A 247 4.92 1.44 11.79
C ARG A 247 5.00 0.65 10.47
N VAL A 248 4.60 -0.64 10.46
CA VAL A 248 4.53 -1.44 9.24
C VAL A 248 3.07 -1.67 8.87
N ILE A 249 2.72 -1.37 7.63
CA ILE A 249 1.46 -1.75 6.98
C ILE A 249 1.77 -2.56 5.72
N THR A 250 0.80 -3.28 5.16
CA THR A 250 1.04 -4.10 3.97
C THR A 250 -0.14 -4.06 3.00
N ILE A 251 0.15 -4.29 1.71
CA ILE A 251 -0.79 -4.16 0.60
C ILE A 251 -0.80 -5.43 -0.28
N PRO A 252 -1.20 -6.60 0.27
CA PRO A 252 -1.34 -7.81 -0.53
C PRO A 252 -2.42 -7.62 -1.61
N MET A 253 -2.24 -8.31 -2.75
CA MET A 253 -3.19 -8.33 -3.86
C MET A 253 -3.76 -9.73 -4.04
N SER A 254 -5.06 -9.83 -4.31
CA SER A 254 -5.70 -11.07 -4.76
C SER A 254 -6.97 -10.79 -5.57
N PHE A 255 -7.17 -11.54 -6.66
CA PHE A 255 -8.44 -11.59 -7.38
C PHE A 255 -9.47 -12.52 -6.72
N ASN A 256 -9.03 -13.41 -5.82
CA ASN A 256 -9.91 -14.38 -5.16
C ASN A 256 -10.52 -13.77 -3.88
N PRO A 257 -11.87 -13.68 -3.76
CA PRO A 257 -12.53 -13.12 -2.59
C PRO A 257 -12.18 -13.82 -1.27
N GLN A 258 -12.00 -15.15 -1.27
CA GLN A 258 -11.59 -15.87 -0.07
C GLN A 258 -10.20 -15.46 0.38
N HIS A 259 -9.25 -15.32 -0.54
CA HIS A 259 -7.90 -14.84 -0.20
C HIS A 259 -7.91 -13.38 0.27
N GLN A 260 -8.84 -12.55 -0.23
CA GLN A 260 -9.01 -11.18 0.28
C GLN A 260 -9.51 -11.20 1.73
N ALA A 261 -10.50 -12.05 2.04
CA ALA A 261 -10.99 -12.25 3.40
C ALA A 261 -9.89 -12.79 4.33
N ASP A 262 -9.15 -13.82 3.89
CA ASP A 262 -8.02 -14.38 4.63
C ASP A 262 -6.93 -13.34 4.93
N ASN A 263 -6.64 -12.46 3.96
CA ASN A 263 -5.69 -11.37 4.14
C ASN A 263 -6.16 -10.40 5.25
N LEU A 264 -7.44 -10.01 5.27
CA LEU A 264 -7.99 -9.14 6.33
C LEU A 264 -7.93 -9.81 7.70
N GLN A 265 -8.28 -11.10 7.77
CA GLN A 265 -8.21 -11.89 9.02
C GLN A 265 -6.78 -11.94 9.58
N ALA A 266 -5.77 -11.93 8.74
CA ALA A 266 -4.38 -11.94 9.17
C ALA A 266 -4.04 -10.76 10.09
N ALA A 267 -4.73 -9.62 9.96
CA ALA A 267 -4.53 -8.49 10.88
C ALA A 267 -5.03 -8.77 12.30
N GLU A 268 -5.90 -9.76 12.51
CA GLU A 268 -6.44 -10.13 13.82
C GLU A 268 -5.55 -11.14 14.57
N LEU A 269 -4.69 -11.85 13.84
CA LEU A 269 -3.82 -12.87 14.42
C LEU A 269 -2.79 -12.23 15.35
N ILE A 270 -2.62 -12.87 16.50
CA ILE A 270 -1.59 -12.51 17.48
C ILE A 270 -0.58 -13.66 17.50
N LEU A 271 0.60 -13.38 16.98
CA LEU A 271 1.74 -14.29 17.09
C LEU A 271 2.46 -14.02 18.41
N SER A 272 2.95 -15.08 19.04
CA SER A 272 3.78 -14.96 20.23
C SER A 272 5.14 -14.35 19.89
N ASP A 273 5.81 -13.79 20.89
CA ASP A 273 7.19 -13.24 20.72
C ASP A 273 8.17 -14.29 20.17
N THR A 274 7.97 -15.57 20.60
CA THR A 274 8.75 -16.70 20.09
C THR A 274 8.53 -16.91 18.59
N GLU A 275 7.27 -16.89 18.14
CA GLU A 275 6.94 -17.04 16.71
C GLU A 275 7.48 -15.86 15.90
N ILE A 276 7.33 -14.63 16.41
CA ILE A 276 7.89 -13.44 15.76
C ILE A 276 9.40 -13.57 15.58
N ALA A 277 10.10 -13.99 16.64
CA ALA A 277 11.56 -14.19 16.62
C ALA A 277 11.99 -15.31 15.65
N MET A 278 11.20 -16.37 15.50
CA MET A 278 11.50 -17.46 14.56
C MET A 278 11.44 -17.03 13.09
N PHE A 279 10.65 -16.01 12.79
CA PHE A 279 10.54 -15.44 11.44
C PHE A 279 11.45 -14.23 11.27
N GLY A 280 11.97 -13.70 12.40
CA GLY A 280 12.79 -12.51 12.55
C GLY A 280 14.28 -12.67 12.31
#